data_4fafb5307157004d5ea838b25ac77775
#
_entry.id   4fafb5307157004d5ea838b25ac77775
#
_cell.length_a   1.000
_cell.length_b   1.000
_cell.length_c   1.000
_cell.angle_alpha   90.00
_cell.angle_beta   90.00
_cell.angle_gamma   90.00
#
_symmetry.space_group_name_H-M   'P 1'
#
loop_
_entity.id
_entity.type
_entity.pdbx_description
1 polymer ?
#
loop_
_entity_poly.entity_id
_entity_poly.type
_entity_poly.pdbx_seq_one_letter_code
_entity_poly.pdbx_strand_id
1 'polypeptide(L)'
;RDYYASRGLGDVYKRQIIHGDRDRLLGFSQPEHPVALQLGGSDPADLAESVRIASAYGYDEYNLNCGCPSERVQKGSFGACLMLEPQTVAACVRAMQDVTDKPVTVKHRIGVDDHNEYGFVRDFVGTVYDAGCRVFIVHTRSAWLKGLSPKENREVPPLVRETAFRLKKDFPDTVMLINGQIASLDEAKALVDAGMDGVMVGRAAYQNPWMLAGVDEVLYGVEHDVTRLECVHRMTAYLEENYRDDVHAIRAVARHVNGLAQGLPGARRWRQVLSDPAAIKDRGAGLIQYAWEEAFGEG
;
A
#
# COMPACT_ATOMS: atom_id res chain seq x y z
N ARG A 1 4.41 -15.54 -9.44
CA ARG A 1 3.23 -14.68 -9.64
C ARG A 1 3.26 -13.63 -8.56
N ASP A 2 3.35 -12.44 -8.94
CA ASP A 2 4.08 -11.33 -8.40
C ASP A 2 3.34 -10.66 -7.24
N TYR A 3 4.01 -10.58 -6.09
CA TYR A 3 3.63 -9.72 -4.98
C TYR A 3 3.91 -8.28 -5.35
N TYR A 4 2.89 -7.46 -5.41
CA TYR A 4 3.05 -6.02 -5.48
C TYR A 4 3.07 -5.46 -4.06
N ALA A 5 4.25 -5.12 -3.57
CA ALA A 5 4.38 -4.23 -2.45
C ALA A 5 4.00 -2.82 -2.94
N SER A 6 2.75 -2.41 -2.77
CA SER A 6 2.43 -1.01 -2.99
C SER A 6 3.14 -0.20 -1.91
N ARG A 7 4.13 0.60 -2.29
CA ARG A 7 4.66 1.63 -1.40
C ARG A 7 3.51 2.56 -1.06
N GLY A 8 2.98 2.45 0.14
CA GLY A 8 2.02 3.39 0.70
C GLY A 8 2.69 4.72 1.06
N LEU A 9 3.39 5.32 0.11
CA LEU A 9 3.63 6.74 0.12
C LEU A 9 2.25 7.33 -0.14
N GLY A 10 1.69 8.01 0.84
CA GLY A 10 0.39 8.65 0.70
C GLY A 10 0.33 9.38 -0.63
N ASP A 11 -0.84 9.36 -1.26
CA ASP A 11 -1.12 9.83 -2.62
C ASP A 11 -0.10 10.83 -3.11
N VAL A 12 0.77 10.41 -4.06
CA VAL A 12 1.73 11.32 -4.66
C VAL A 12 0.92 12.20 -5.59
N TYR A 13 0.74 13.44 -5.18
CA TYR A 13 0.00 14.40 -5.97
C TYR A 13 0.76 14.68 -7.26
N LYS A 14 0.06 14.63 -8.39
CA LYS A 14 0.60 14.97 -9.71
C LYS A 14 1.52 16.20 -9.69
N ARG A 15 1.16 17.28 -8.98
CA ARG A 15 1.97 18.48 -8.84
C ARG A 15 3.31 18.26 -8.15
N GLN A 16 3.40 17.29 -7.24
CA GLN A 16 4.66 16.97 -6.55
C GLN A 16 5.62 16.23 -7.47
N ILE A 17 5.13 15.35 -8.34
CA ILE A 17 5.97 14.67 -9.35
C ILE A 17 6.44 15.65 -10.42
N ILE A 18 5.57 16.53 -10.91
CA ILE A 18 5.90 17.47 -11.98
C ILE A 18 6.87 18.55 -11.50
N HIS A 19 6.71 19.06 -10.28
CA HIS A 19 7.39 20.26 -9.78
C HIS A 19 8.22 20.05 -8.50
N GLY A 20 8.24 18.86 -7.91
CA GLY A 20 8.92 18.57 -6.65
C GLY A 20 10.27 17.88 -6.82
N ASP A 21 10.84 17.51 -5.67
CA ASP A 21 12.03 16.67 -5.58
C ASP A 21 11.65 15.22 -5.96
N ARG A 22 11.93 14.86 -7.20
CA ARG A 22 11.51 13.59 -7.80
C ARG A 22 12.20 12.40 -7.16
N ASP A 23 13.49 12.49 -6.90
CA ASP A 23 14.27 11.38 -6.34
C ASP A 23 13.77 11.03 -4.94
N ARG A 24 13.47 12.03 -4.15
CA ARG A 24 12.86 11.83 -2.83
C ARG A 24 11.45 11.21 -2.89
N LEU A 25 10.66 11.59 -3.89
CA LEU A 25 9.26 11.17 -4.02
C LEU A 25 9.10 9.81 -4.70
N LEU A 26 9.94 9.54 -5.71
CA LEU A 26 9.82 8.39 -6.61
C LEU A 26 10.93 7.36 -6.39
N GLY A 27 12.04 7.74 -5.76
CA GLY A 27 13.17 6.84 -5.54
C GLY A 27 12.83 5.69 -4.60
N PHE A 28 13.27 4.49 -4.95
CA PHE A 28 13.19 3.27 -4.13
C PHE A 28 14.40 2.38 -4.43
N SER A 29 14.63 1.36 -3.60
CA SER A 29 15.78 0.46 -3.76
C SER A 29 15.42 -0.83 -4.48
N GLN A 30 16.39 -1.44 -5.17
CA GLN A 30 16.20 -2.66 -5.96
C GLN A 30 15.53 -3.83 -5.20
N PRO A 31 15.84 -4.09 -3.91
CA PRO A 31 15.16 -5.15 -3.17
C PRO A 31 13.66 -4.93 -2.90
N GLU A 32 13.13 -3.72 -3.19
CA GLU A 32 11.71 -3.42 -2.99
C GLU A 32 10.82 -3.92 -4.15
N HIS A 33 11.41 -4.34 -5.30
CA HIS A 33 10.65 -4.90 -6.40
C HIS A 33 9.91 -6.21 -6.03
N PRO A 34 8.71 -6.40 -6.57
CA PRO A 34 7.95 -5.50 -7.46
C PRO A 34 7.28 -4.34 -6.71
N VAL A 35 7.31 -3.13 -7.29
CA VAL A 35 6.80 -1.90 -6.68
C VAL A 35 5.75 -1.22 -7.55
N ALA A 36 4.59 -0.91 -6.96
CA ALA A 36 3.54 -0.13 -7.60
C ALA A 36 3.58 1.34 -7.14
N LEU A 37 3.53 2.28 -8.10
CA LEU A 37 3.33 3.69 -7.79
C LEU A 37 1.85 4.02 -7.77
N GLN A 38 1.33 4.47 -6.61
CA GLN A 38 -0.04 4.97 -6.54
C GLN A 38 -0.11 6.48 -6.80
N LEU A 39 -0.92 6.85 -7.78
CA LEU A 39 -1.16 8.22 -8.21
C LEU A 39 -2.54 8.72 -7.77
N GLY A 40 -2.62 9.99 -7.39
CA GLY A 40 -3.85 10.71 -7.10
C GLY A 40 -4.03 11.87 -8.07
N GLY A 41 -5.13 11.88 -8.80
CA GLY A 41 -5.46 12.93 -9.77
C GLY A 41 -6.74 12.62 -10.53
N SER A 42 -7.27 13.61 -11.25
CA SER A 42 -8.47 13.51 -12.09
C SER A 42 -8.27 14.09 -13.49
N ASP A 43 -7.10 14.64 -13.78
CA ASP A 43 -6.74 15.15 -15.08
C ASP A 43 -5.93 14.10 -15.86
N PRO A 44 -6.43 13.63 -17.03
CA PRO A 44 -5.75 12.59 -17.81
C PRO A 44 -4.36 12.98 -18.29
N ALA A 45 -4.16 14.25 -18.70
CA ALA A 45 -2.88 14.71 -19.24
C ALA A 45 -1.80 14.77 -18.13
N ASP A 46 -2.18 15.26 -16.95
CA ASP A 46 -1.27 15.34 -15.80
C ASP A 46 -0.89 13.95 -15.26
N LEU A 47 -1.83 12.97 -15.30
CA LEU A 47 -1.54 11.60 -14.91
C LEU A 47 -0.63 10.90 -15.91
N ALA A 48 -0.87 11.08 -17.21
CA ALA A 48 0.03 10.59 -18.26
C ALA A 48 1.44 11.17 -18.12
N GLU A 49 1.57 12.48 -17.85
CA GLU A 49 2.88 13.11 -17.63
C GLU A 49 3.56 12.58 -16.37
N SER A 50 2.79 12.36 -15.29
CA SER A 50 3.31 11.76 -14.06
C SER A 50 3.86 10.35 -14.30
N VAL A 51 3.17 9.54 -15.12
CA VAL A 51 3.64 8.20 -15.52
C VAL A 51 4.91 8.30 -16.36
N ARG A 52 4.99 9.21 -17.34
CA ARG A 52 6.22 9.42 -18.14
C ARG A 52 7.42 9.76 -17.26
N ILE A 53 7.25 10.69 -16.33
CA ILE A 53 8.32 11.07 -15.38
C ILE A 53 8.71 9.86 -14.52
N ALA A 54 7.74 9.14 -13.98
CA ALA A 54 7.98 8.02 -13.09
C ALA A 54 8.57 6.78 -13.81
N SER A 55 8.42 6.67 -15.13
CA SER A 55 8.96 5.53 -15.91
C SER A 55 10.48 5.41 -15.79
N ALA A 56 11.19 6.52 -15.58
CA ALA A 56 12.64 6.53 -15.36
C ALA A 56 13.07 5.83 -14.06
N TYR A 57 12.16 5.61 -13.10
CA TYR A 57 12.44 4.97 -11.83
C TYR A 57 12.19 3.45 -11.82
N GLY A 58 11.60 2.89 -12.87
CA GLY A 58 11.46 1.45 -13.05
C GLY A 58 10.31 0.80 -12.27
N TYR A 59 9.22 1.51 -12.01
CA TYR A 59 8.04 0.91 -11.36
C TYR A 59 7.45 -0.25 -12.17
N ASP A 60 6.94 -1.26 -11.47
CA ASP A 60 6.33 -2.45 -12.07
C ASP A 60 4.85 -2.25 -12.40
N GLU A 61 4.19 -1.30 -11.72
CA GLU A 61 2.76 -1.00 -11.84
C GLU A 61 2.48 0.48 -11.55
N TYR A 62 1.47 1.05 -12.22
CA TYR A 62 0.90 2.35 -11.90
C TYR A 62 -0.54 2.19 -11.44
N ASN A 63 -0.84 2.62 -10.21
CA ASN A 63 -2.14 2.47 -9.60
C ASN A 63 -2.86 3.82 -9.47
N LEU A 64 -4.10 3.91 -9.92
CA LEU A 64 -4.93 5.09 -9.73
C LEU A 64 -5.76 4.97 -8.46
N ASN A 65 -5.69 5.97 -7.59
CA ASN A 65 -6.45 6.00 -6.35
C ASN A 65 -7.87 6.54 -6.57
N CYS A 66 -8.86 5.65 -6.44
CA CYS A 66 -10.28 5.96 -6.43
C CYS A 66 -10.94 5.54 -5.09
N GLY A 67 -10.18 5.53 -3.98
CA GLY A 67 -10.69 5.01 -2.71
C GLY A 67 -10.45 5.87 -1.46
N CYS A 68 -9.62 6.91 -1.53
CA CYS A 68 -9.31 7.78 -0.41
C CYS A 68 -10.44 8.77 -0.14
N PRO A 69 -11.04 8.82 1.08
CA PRO A 69 -12.15 9.71 1.40
C PRO A 69 -11.71 11.02 2.09
N SER A 70 -10.41 11.33 2.18
CA SER A 70 -9.93 12.47 2.94
C SER A 70 -10.37 13.81 2.31
N GLU A 71 -10.68 14.82 3.14
CA GLU A 71 -11.06 16.16 2.69
C GLU A 71 -10.02 16.82 1.76
N ARG A 72 -8.75 16.58 2.02
CA ARG A 72 -7.65 17.09 1.19
C ARG A 72 -7.74 16.50 -0.22
N VAL A 73 -8.08 15.24 -0.34
CA VAL A 73 -8.24 14.51 -1.59
C VAL A 73 -9.49 14.98 -2.32
N GLN A 74 -10.60 15.18 -1.60
CA GLN A 74 -11.85 15.74 -2.15
C GLN A 74 -11.65 17.15 -2.71
N LYS A 75 -10.93 18.03 -2.01
CA LYS A 75 -10.57 19.37 -2.51
C LYS A 75 -9.73 19.33 -3.78
N GLY A 76 -8.97 18.25 -3.99
CA GLY A 76 -8.21 17.98 -5.21
C GLY A 76 -9.03 17.26 -6.30
N SER A 77 -10.32 17.00 -6.07
CA SER A 77 -11.24 16.29 -6.98
C SER A 77 -10.71 14.91 -7.41
N PHE A 78 -10.18 14.11 -6.47
CA PHE A 78 -9.71 12.75 -6.74
C PHE A 78 -9.99 11.81 -5.53
N GLY A 79 -9.56 10.56 -5.59
CA GLY A 79 -9.85 9.55 -4.56
C GLY A 79 -11.26 8.99 -4.67
N ALA A 80 -11.93 8.78 -3.54
CA ALA A 80 -13.24 8.10 -3.52
C ALA A 80 -14.35 8.86 -4.28
N CYS A 81 -14.30 10.19 -4.34
CA CYS A 81 -15.26 10.98 -5.11
C CYS A 81 -15.23 10.68 -6.61
N LEU A 82 -14.10 10.20 -7.16
CA LEU A 82 -14.00 9.79 -8.56
C LEU A 82 -14.88 8.58 -8.90
N MET A 83 -15.32 7.82 -7.93
CA MET A 83 -16.28 6.74 -8.20
C MET A 83 -17.64 7.28 -8.69
N LEU A 84 -17.95 8.54 -8.42
CA LEU A 84 -19.14 9.24 -8.94
C LEU A 84 -18.94 9.71 -10.39
N GLU A 85 -17.71 9.68 -10.90
CA GLU A 85 -17.32 10.15 -12.23
C GLU A 85 -16.56 9.05 -13.02
N PRO A 86 -17.18 7.89 -13.28
CA PRO A 86 -16.48 6.74 -13.87
C PRO A 86 -15.90 7.04 -15.25
N GLN A 87 -16.47 7.95 -16.04
CA GLN A 87 -15.92 8.36 -17.33
C GLN A 87 -14.62 9.15 -17.20
N THR A 88 -14.49 9.97 -16.15
CA THR A 88 -13.23 10.66 -15.83
C THR A 88 -12.13 9.64 -15.48
N VAL A 89 -12.46 8.63 -14.68
CA VAL A 89 -11.53 7.55 -14.34
C VAL A 89 -11.13 6.76 -15.59
N ALA A 90 -12.07 6.43 -16.46
CA ALA A 90 -11.82 5.74 -17.71
C ALA A 90 -10.89 6.55 -18.65
N ALA A 91 -11.08 7.87 -18.73
CA ALA A 91 -10.19 8.74 -19.50
C ALA A 91 -8.77 8.79 -18.90
N CYS A 92 -8.66 8.86 -17.57
CA CYS A 92 -7.38 8.82 -16.86
C CYS A 92 -6.63 7.51 -17.10
N VAL A 93 -7.33 6.38 -16.99
CA VAL A 93 -6.73 5.05 -17.22
C VAL A 93 -6.20 4.94 -18.66
N ARG A 94 -6.98 5.32 -19.67
CA ARG A 94 -6.52 5.32 -21.08
C ARG A 94 -5.27 6.19 -21.26
N ALA A 95 -5.30 7.42 -20.76
CA ALA A 95 -4.18 8.33 -20.90
C ALA A 95 -2.89 7.82 -20.21
N MET A 96 -3.03 7.13 -19.09
CA MET A 96 -1.89 6.48 -18.42
C MET A 96 -1.38 5.29 -19.25
N GLN A 97 -2.27 4.44 -19.78
CA GLN A 97 -1.91 3.28 -20.60
C GLN A 97 -1.23 3.68 -21.93
N ASP A 98 -1.60 4.80 -22.52
CA ASP A 98 -1.02 5.30 -23.77
C ASP A 98 0.49 5.64 -23.66
N VAL A 99 1.01 5.74 -22.43
CA VAL A 99 2.39 6.21 -22.17
C VAL A 99 3.26 5.19 -21.43
N THR A 100 2.75 3.98 -21.19
CA THR A 100 3.49 2.90 -20.51
C THR A 100 3.03 1.52 -20.99
N ASP A 101 3.95 0.56 -20.98
CA ASP A 101 3.70 -0.87 -21.18
C ASP A 101 3.40 -1.61 -19.86
N LYS A 102 3.56 -0.92 -18.73
CA LYS A 102 3.29 -1.48 -17.40
C LYS A 102 1.79 -1.52 -17.09
N PRO A 103 1.34 -2.44 -16.24
CA PRO A 103 -0.06 -2.47 -15.80
C PRO A 103 -0.52 -1.15 -15.20
N VAL A 104 -1.66 -0.64 -15.67
CA VAL A 104 -2.39 0.46 -15.04
C VAL A 104 -3.57 -0.13 -14.30
N THR A 105 -3.60 0.04 -12.98
CA THR A 105 -4.55 -0.59 -12.08
C THR A 105 -5.39 0.44 -11.33
N VAL A 106 -6.54 0.04 -10.80
CA VAL A 106 -7.42 0.95 -10.07
C VAL A 106 -7.73 0.40 -8.68
N LYS A 107 -7.49 1.23 -7.66
CA LYS A 107 -7.89 0.91 -6.28
C LYS A 107 -9.10 1.74 -5.88
N HIS A 108 -10.20 1.05 -5.55
CA HIS A 108 -11.49 1.69 -5.29
C HIS A 108 -12.21 1.14 -4.06
N ARG A 109 -13.32 1.77 -3.69
CA ARG A 109 -14.27 1.34 -2.67
C ARG A 109 -15.45 0.60 -3.31
N ILE A 110 -16.40 0.13 -2.47
CA ILE A 110 -17.64 -0.53 -2.96
C ILE A 110 -18.85 0.42 -3.04
N GLY A 111 -18.67 1.68 -2.62
CA GLY A 111 -19.68 2.72 -2.66
C GLY A 111 -19.14 4.04 -2.14
N VAL A 112 -19.92 5.11 -2.33
CA VAL A 112 -19.61 6.46 -1.86
C VAL A 112 -20.88 7.10 -1.34
N ASP A 113 -20.88 7.53 -0.07
CA ASP A 113 -22.02 8.11 0.64
C ASP A 113 -23.28 7.20 0.48
N ASP A 114 -24.38 7.72 -0.05
CA ASP A 114 -25.64 6.98 -0.26
C ASP A 114 -25.60 6.03 -1.47
N HIS A 115 -24.61 6.12 -2.35
CA HIS A 115 -24.39 5.22 -3.49
C HIS A 115 -23.65 3.96 -3.05
N ASN A 116 -24.35 3.02 -2.41
CA ASN A 116 -23.77 1.80 -1.85
C ASN A 116 -24.39 0.50 -2.36
N GLU A 117 -25.31 0.58 -3.32
CA GLU A 117 -25.89 -0.56 -4.02
C GLU A 117 -24.88 -1.21 -4.96
N TYR A 118 -25.01 -2.52 -5.17
CA TYR A 118 -24.09 -3.28 -6.02
C TYR A 118 -24.00 -2.76 -7.46
N GLY A 119 -25.13 -2.31 -8.01
CA GLY A 119 -25.19 -1.73 -9.37
C GLY A 119 -24.21 -0.58 -9.56
N PHE A 120 -24.10 0.31 -8.57
CA PHE A 120 -23.17 1.44 -8.61
C PHE A 120 -21.72 1.01 -8.81
N VAL A 121 -21.21 0.10 -7.96
CA VAL A 121 -19.81 -0.33 -8.06
C VAL A 121 -19.56 -1.22 -9.28
N ARG A 122 -20.55 -2.05 -9.69
CA ARG A 122 -20.46 -2.85 -10.91
C ARG A 122 -20.34 -1.96 -12.15
N ASP A 123 -21.16 -0.92 -12.25
CA ASP A 123 -21.16 0.00 -13.40
C ASP A 123 -19.90 0.87 -13.43
N PHE A 124 -19.38 1.25 -12.25
CA PHE A 124 -18.06 1.87 -12.13
C PHE A 124 -16.95 0.96 -12.67
N VAL A 125 -16.87 -0.29 -12.19
CA VAL A 125 -15.87 -1.26 -12.65
C VAL A 125 -16.03 -1.54 -14.14
N GLY A 126 -17.26 -1.72 -14.65
CA GLY A 126 -17.54 -1.94 -16.05
C GLY A 126 -17.05 -0.80 -16.95
N THR A 127 -17.29 0.45 -16.57
CA THR A 127 -16.81 1.62 -17.32
C THR A 127 -15.28 1.68 -17.39
N VAL A 128 -14.61 1.36 -16.27
CA VAL A 128 -13.14 1.36 -16.19
C VAL A 128 -12.53 0.14 -16.90
N TYR A 129 -13.22 -1.00 -16.86
CA TYR A 129 -12.89 -2.21 -17.62
C TYR A 129 -12.95 -1.95 -19.14
N ASP A 130 -13.99 -1.27 -19.62
CA ASP A 130 -14.14 -0.90 -21.04
C ASP A 130 -13.06 0.09 -21.49
N ALA A 131 -12.44 0.82 -20.55
CA ALA A 131 -11.28 1.65 -20.81
C ALA A 131 -9.94 0.87 -20.88
N GLY A 132 -9.96 -0.46 -20.68
CA GLY A 132 -8.79 -1.32 -20.77
C GLY A 132 -8.18 -1.73 -19.43
N CYS A 133 -8.67 -1.26 -18.28
CA CYS A 133 -8.22 -1.72 -16.98
C CYS A 133 -8.56 -3.20 -16.77
N ARG A 134 -7.59 -3.99 -16.30
CA ARG A 134 -7.76 -5.43 -16.04
C ARG A 134 -7.38 -5.84 -14.61
N VAL A 135 -6.90 -4.89 -13.82
CA VAL A 135 -6.51 -5.16 -12.42
C VAL A 135 -7.20 -4.17 -11.49
N PHE A 136 -7.98 -4.70 -10.57
CA PHE A 136 -8.75 -3.92 -9.59
C PHE A 136 -8.44 -4.32 -8.17
N ILE A 137 -8.28 -3.34 -7.29
CA ILE A 137 -8.09 -3.57 -5.86
C ILE A 137 -9.32 -3.03 -5.14
N VAL A 138 -10.14 -3.93 -4.61
CA VAL A 138 -11.45 -3.64 -4.04
C VAL A 138 -11.37 -3.50 -2.53
N HIS A 139 -11.43 -2.28 -2.00
CA HIS A 139 -11.62 -2.09 -0.56
C HIS A 139 -13.10 -2.28 -0.21
N THR A 140 -13.40 -3.37 0.47
CA THR A 140 -14.76 -3.87 0.71
C THR A 140 -15.56 -3.09 1.78
N ARG A 141 -15.40 -1.76 1.79
CA ARG A 141 -16.19 -0.79 2.56
C ARG A 141 -16.56 0.39 1.68
N SER A 142 -17.75 0.95 1.85
CA SER A 142 -18.11 2.23 1.25
C SER A 142 -17.29 3.38 1.84
N ALA A 143 -17.11 4.46 1.10
CA ALA A 143 -16.49 5.69 1.55
C ALA A 143 -17.58 6.69 1.96
N TRP A 144 -17.43 7.29 3.12
CA TRP A 144 -18.23 8.45 3.52
C TRP A 144 -17.38 9.70 3.37
N LEU A 145 -17.78 10.57 2.45
CA LEU A 145 -17.03 11.79 2.13
C LEU A 145 -17.19 12.86 3.21
N LYS A 146 -18.29 12.81 3.96
CA LYS A 146 -18.58 13.74 5.07
C LYS A 146 -18.84 12.98 6.34
N GLY A 147 -18.52 13.60 7.49
CA GLY A 147 -18.88 13.09 8.81
C GLY A 147 -17.94 12.03 9.39
N LEU A 148 -17.04 11.44 8.60
CA LEU A 148 -16.07 10.46 9.09
C LEU A 148 -14.64 10.85 8.70
N SER A 149 -13.73 10.76 9.65
CA SER A 149 -12.29 10.87 9.38
C SER A 149 -11.80 9.71 8.49
N PRO A 150 -10.63 9.82 7.83
CA PRO A 150 -10.06 8.71 7.08
C PRO A 150 -9.83 7.42 7.89
N LYS A 151 -9.62 7.55 9.22
CA LYS A 151 -9.50 6.40 10.12
C LYS A 151 -10.86 5.72 10.30
N GLU A 152 -11.89 6.48 10.66
CA GLU A 152 -13.24 5.98 10.85
C GLU A 152 -13.81 5.37 9.56
N ASN A 153 -13.52 5.92 8.40
CA ASN A 153 -13.86 5.36 7.09
C ASN A 153 -13.28 3.96 6.82
N ARG A 154 -12.31 3.51 7.62
CA ARG A 154 -11.75 2.15 7.55
C ARG A 154 -12.32 1.22 8.61
N GLU A 155 -13.16 1.71 9.49
CA GLU A 155 -13.66 0.98 10.67
C GLU A 155 -15.18 0.98 10.75
N VAL A 156 -15.82 2.14 10.57
CA VAL A 156 -17.26 2.34 10.79
C VAL A 156 -18.14 1.77 9.65
N PRO A 157 -17.90 2.05 8.35
CA PRO A 157 -18.74 1.49 7.31
C PRO A 157 -18.67 -0.04 7.32
N PRO A 158 -19.77 -0.76 7.07
CA PRO A 158 -19.79 -2.23 7.04
C PRO A 158 -18.75 -2.81 6.10
N LEU A 159 -18.12 -3.91 6.51
CA LEU A 159 -17.22 -4.70 5.66
C LEU A 159 -18.06 -5.69 4.86
N VAL A 160 -18.15 -5.52 3.53
CA VAL A 160 -19.00 -6.34 2.65
C VAL A 160 -18.13 -7.03 1.61
N ARG A 161 -17.47 -8.12 2.00
CA ARG A 161 -16.56 -8.91 1.13
C ARG A 161 -17.26 -9.56 -0.05
N GLU A 162 -18.53 -9.92 0.12
CA GLU A 162 -19.37 -10.50 -0.93
C GLU A 162 -19.38 -9.65 -2.21
N THR A 163 -19.32 -8.33 -2.08
CA THR A 163 -19.25 -7.43 -3.24
C THR A 163 -18.04 -7.71 -4.13
N ALA A 164 -16.86 -7.98 -3.54
CA ALA A 164 -15.65 -8.30 -4.32
C ALA A 164 -15.79 -9.63 -5.07
N PHE A 165 -16.35 -10.65 -4.43
CA PHE A 165 -16.62 -11.94 -5.09
C PHE A 165 -17.63 -11.83 -6.22
N ARG A 166 -18.67 -11.01 -6.05
CA ARG A 166 -19.65 -10.73 -7.12
C ARG A 166 -19.00 -10.01 -8.29
N LEU A 167 -18.16 -9.01 -8.04
CA LEU A 167 -17.40 -8.31 -9.08
C LEU A 167 -16.47 -9.28 -9.83
N LYS A 168 -15.76 -10.17 -9.13
CA LYS A 168 -14.92 -11.19 -9.78
C LYS A 168 -15.72 -12.14 -10.67
N LYS A 169 -16.97 -12.46 -10.27
CA LYS A 169 -17.86 -13.29 -11.08
C LYS A 169 -18.37 -12.56 -12.32
N ASP A 170 -18.69 -11.25 -12.19
CA ASP A 170 -19.19 -10.45 -13.30
C ASP A 170 -18.06 -10.06 -14.29
N PHE A 171 -16.81 -9.99 -13.82
CA PHE A 171 -15.61 -9.66 -14.62
C PHE A 171 -14.53 -10.75 -14.48
N PRO A 172 -14.76 -11.98 -15.00
CA PRO A 172 -13.94 -13.15 -14.71
C PRO A 172 -12.52 -13.07 -15.30
N ASP A 173 -12.30 -12.31 -16.36
CA ASP A 173 -11.02 -12.09 -17.03
C ASP A 173 -10.16 -10.97 -16.41
N THR A 174 -10.63 -10.37 -15.30
CA THR A 174 -9.85 -9.39 -14.54
C THR A 174 -9.03 -10.06 -13.44
N VAL A 175 -7.94 -9.44 -13.04
CA VAL A 175 -7.27 -9.71 -11.78
C VAL A 175 -7.90 -8.84 -10.71
N MET A 176 -8.53 -9.48 -9.73
CA MET A 176 -9.27 -8.77 -8.68
C MET A 176 -8.71 -9.10 -7.30
N LEU A 177 -8.12 -8.09 -6.65
CA LEU A 177 -7.56 -8.21 -5.32
C LEU A 177 -8.54 -7.65 -4.28
N ILE A 178 -8.75 -8.41 -3.20
CA ILE A 178 -9.60 -7.97 -2.09
C ILE A 178 -8.77 -7.24 -1.03
N ASN A 179 -9.30 -6.13 -0.53
CA ASN A 179 -8.71 -5.34 0.54
C ASN A 179 -9.77 -5.00 1.60
N GLY A 180 -9.39 -4.87 2.83
CA GLY A 180 -10.22 -4.45 3.94
C GLY A 180 -10.10 -5.38 5.14
N GLN A 181 -9.45 -4.89 6.20
CA GLN A 181 -9.35 -5.53 7.52
C GLN A 181 -8.84 -7.00 7.48
N ILE A 182 -7.93 -7.30 6.55
CA ILE A 182 -7.25 -8.60 6.51
C ILE A 182 -6.14 -8.53 7.57
N ALA A 183 -6.20 -9.42 8.57
CA ALA A 183 -5.37 -9.34 9.77
C ALA A 183 -4.38 -10.50 9.92
N SER A 184 -4.54 -11.59 9.17
CA SER A 184 -3.65 -12.76 9.20
C SER A 184 -3.41 -13.35 7.81
N LEU A 185 -2.40 -14.21 7.70
CA LEU A 185 -2.11 -14.97 6.47
C LEU A 185 -3.15 -16.05 6.22
N ASP A 186 -3.68 -16.68 7.28
CA ASP A 186 -4.76 -17.68 7.16
C ASP A 186 -6.01 -17.05 6.54
N GLU A 187 -6.37 -15.83 6.99
CA GLU A 187 -7.48 -15.09 6.40
C GLU A 187 -7.19 -14.71 4.95
N ALA A 188 -5.95 -14.28 4.64
CA ALA A 188 -5.52 -13.97 3.28
C ALA A 188 -5.64 -15.21 2.37
N LYS A 189 -5.13 -16.35 2.84
CA LYS A 189 -5.23 -17.62 2.11
C LYS A 189 -6.67 -18.06 1.88
N ALA A 190 -7.52 -17.99 2.90
CA ALA A 190 -8.93 -18.35 2.78
C ALA A 190 -9.66 -17.50 1.72
N LEU A 191 -9.34 -16.21 1.58
CA LEU A 191 -9.91 -15.34 0.55
C LEU A 191 -9.44 -15.72 -0.87
N VAL A 192 -8.17 -16.12 -1.01
CA VAL A 192 -7.62 -16.59 -2.29
C VAL A 192 -8.24 -17.95 -2.65
N ASP A 193 -8.30 -18.89 -1.70
CA ASP A 193 -8.91 -20.21 -1.90
C ASP A 193 -10.41 -20.11 -2.24
N ALA A 194 -11.09 -19.07 -1.77
CA ALA A 194 -12.49 -18.78 -2.10
C ALA A 194 -12.68 -18.15 -3.50
N GLY A 195 -11.60 -17.87 -4.24
CA GLY A 195 -11.66 -17.44 -5.64
C GLY A 195 -11.26 -16.00 -5.93
N MET A 196 -10.68 -15.27 -4.96
CA MET A 196 -10.02 -14.00 -5.26
C MET A 196 -8.63 -14.25 -5.85
N ASP A 197 -8.19 -13.39 -6.79
CA ASP A 197 -6.87 -13.54 -7.41
C ASP A 197 -5.73 -13.12 -6.49
N GLY A 198 -6.03 -12.39 -5.42
CA GLY A 198 -5.06 -11.98 -4.42
C GLY A 198 -5.67 -11.11 -3.33
N VAL A 199 -4.84 -10.69 -2.40
CA VAL A 199 -5.20 -9.86 -1.25
C VAL A 199 -4.28 -8.64 -1.14
N MET A 200 -4.83 -7.52 -0.67
CA MET A 200 -4.01 -6.38 -0.26
C MET A 200 -4.10 -6.21 1.25
N VAL A 201 -3.01 -6.48 1.95
CA VAL A 201 -2.87 -6.27 3.39
C VAL A 201 -2.27 -4.88 3.64
N GLY A 202 -2.84 -4.13 4.57
CA GLY A 202 -2.36 -2.79 4.89
C GLY A 202 -1.89 -2.67 6.33
N ARG A 203 -2.79 -2.19 7.22
CA ARG A 203 -2.46 -1.88 8.61
C ARG A 203 -1.85 -3.04 9.40
N ALA A 204 -2.30 -4.27 9.16
CA ALA A 204 -1.77 -5.44 9.86
C ALA A 204 -0.28 -5.66 9.53
N ALA A 205 0.10 -5.58 8.26
CA ALA A 205 1.49 -5.69 7.84
C ALA A 205 2.37 -4.55 8.39
N TYR A 206 1.84 -3.31 8.47
CA TYR A 206 2.57 -2.19 9.07
C TYR A 206 2.76 -2.34 10.59
N GLN A 207 1.71 -2.81 11.30
CA GLN A 207 1.75 -2.99 12.75
C GLN A 207 2.57 -4.21 13.18
N ASN A 208 2.54 -5.27 12.37
CA ASN A 208 3.27 -6.51 12.57
C ASN A 208 3.92 -6.95 11.25
N PRO A 209 5.03 -6.33 10.83
CA PRO A 209 5.70 -6.69 9.58
C PRO A 209 6.19 -8.14 9.57
N TRP A 210 6.42 -8.74 10.74
CA TRP A 210 6.83 -10.13 10.84
C TRP A 210 5.79 -11.13 10.29
N MET A 211 4.51 -10.75 10.23
CA MET A 211 3.50 -11.59 9.57
C MET A 211 3.85 -11.90 8.11
N LEU A 212 4.60 -11.01 7.44
CA LEU A 212 4.97 -11.19 6.03
C LEU A 212 6.05 -12.26 5.83
N ALA A 213 6.77 -12.66 6.87
CA ALA A 213 7.79 -13.72 6.77
C ALA A 213 7.21 -15.09 6.36
N GLY A 214 5.94 -15.35 6.66
CA GLY A 214 5.27 -16.60 6.27
C GLY A 214 4.47 -16.52 4.96
N VAL A 215 4.54 -15.40 4.24
CA VAL A 215 3.71 -15.19 3.03
C VAL A 215 4.05 -16.20 1.93
N ASP A 216 5.34 -16.42 1.66
CA ASP A 216 5.80 -17.29 0.58
C ASP A 216 5.39 -18.74 0.86
N GLU A 217 5.49 -19.19 2.10
CA GLU A 217 5.07 -20.52 2.51
C GLU A 217 3.54 -20.69 2.42
N VAL A 218 2.80 -19.78 3.05
CA VAL A 218 1.33 -19.90 3.17
C VAL A 218 0.60 -19.74 1.84
N LEU A 219 1.05 -18.81 0.99
CA LEU A 219 0.36 -18.49 -0.26
C LEU A 219 0.96 -19.18 -1.49
N TYR A 220 2.25 -19.54 -1.47
CA TYR A 220 2.94 -20.11 -2.63
C TYR A 220 3.59 -21.45 -2.38
N GLY A 221 3.61 -21.95 -1.14
CA GLY A 221 4.24 -23.22 -0.78
C GLY A 221 5.78 -23.20 -0.91
N VAL A 222 6.39 -22.04 -0.81
CA VAL A 222 7.85 -21.83 -0.88
C VAL A 222 8.39 -21.58 0.53
N GLU A 223 9.19 -22.49 1.05
CA GLU A 223 9.86 -22.32 2.35
C GLU A 223 10.85 -21.15 2.33
N HIS A 224 10.89 -20.42 3.42
CA HIS A 224 11.76 -19.27 3.60
C HIS A 224 12.32 -19.20 5.03
N ASP A 225 13.66 -19.19 5.14
CA ASP A 225 14.39 -19.23 6.44
C ASP A 225 14.76 -17.83 6.98
N VAL A 226 13.95 -16.80 6.70
CA VAL A 226 14.23 -15.47 7.22
C VAL A 226 14.00 -15.41 8.73
N THR A 227 14.93 -14.79 9.47
CA THR A 227 14.82 -14.55 10.91
C THR A 227 14.63 -13.06 11.22
N ARG A 228 14.03 -12.76 12.38
CA ARG A 228 13.93 -11.36 12.84
C ARG A 228 15.31 -10.71 13.03
N LEU A 229 16.29 -11.47 13.51
CA LEU A 229 17.65 -10.98 13.69
C LEU A 229 18.30 -10.63 12.34
N GLU A 230 18.07 -11.41 11.31
CA GLU A 230 18.52 -11.08 9.96
C GLU A 230 17.87 -9.79 9.45
N CYS A 231 16.58 -9.58 9.71
CA CYS A 231 15.91 -8.30 9.39
C CYS A 231 16.55 -7.12 10.15
N VAL A 232 16.92 -7.31 11.42
CA VAL A 232 17.63 -6.31 12.23
C VAL A 232 18.96 -5.97 11.60
N HIS A 233 19.78 -6.97 11.24
CA HIS A 233 21.08 -6.78 10.62
C HIS A 233 20.98 -6.05 9.28
N ARG A 234 20.03 -6.45 8.42
CA ARG A 234 19.80 -5.81 7.12
C ARG A 234 19.35 -4.35 7.27
N MET A 235 18.48 -4.06 8.24
CA MET A 235 18.05 -2.68 8.50
C MET A 235 19.16 -1.81 9.11
N THR A 236 20.01 -2.39 9.95
CA THR A 236 21.19 -1.70 10.49
C THR A 236 22.17 -1.37 9.36
N ALA A 237 22.50 -2.34 8.50
CA ALA A 237 23.37 -2.12 7.35
C ALA A 237 22.79 -1.05 6.39
N TYR A 238 21.49 -1.06 6.14
CA TYR A 238 20.81 -0.03 5.34
C TYR A 238 20.99 1.37 5.93
N LEU A 239 20.85 1.52 7.26
CA LEU A 239 21.08 2.80 7.92
C LEU A 239 22.54 3.24 7.85
N GLU A 240 23.48 2.32 8.03
CA GLU A 240 24.93 2.61 7.95
C GLU A 240 25.35 3.05 6.56
N GLU A 241 24.79 2.43 5.53
CA GLU A 241 25.10 2.75 4.14
C GLU A 241 24.50 4.08 3.69
N ASN A 242 23.22 4.35 4.05
CA ASN A 242 22.46 5.45 3.46
C ASN A 242 22.27 6.65 4.38
N TYR A 243 22.33 6.47 5.73
CA TYR A 243 21.89 7.48 6.71
C TYR A 243 22.77 7.52 7.96
N ARG A 244 24.04 7.18 7.88
CA ARG A 244 24.95 7.00 9.03
C ARG A 244 24.88 8.16 10.03
N ASP A 245 24.87 9.39 9.55
CA ASP A 245 24.91 10.62 10.36
C ASP A 245 23.56 11.37 10.38
N ASP A 246 22.51 10.82 9.74
CA ASP A 246 21.20 11.45 9.69
C ASP A 246 20.27 10.95 10.81
N VAL A 247 20.32 11.63 11.95
CA VAL A 247 19.49 11.35 13.13
C VAL A 247 17.98 11.39 12.80
N HIS A 248 17.57 12.22 11.84
CA HIS A 248 16.15 12.33 11.46
C HIS A 248 15.70 11.10 10.67
N ALA A 249 16.52 10.64 9.72
CA ALA A 249 16.26 9.41 8.97
C ALA A 249 16.29 8.18 9.90
N ILE A 250 17.29 8.06 10.78
CA ILE A 250 17.38 6.98 11.77
C ILE A 250 16.12 6.92 12.64
N ARG A 251 15.66 8.05 13.16
CA ARG A 251 14.40 8.14 13.93
C ARG A 251 13.18 7.74 13.11
N ALA A 252 13.14 8.12 11.84
CA ALA A 252 12.04 7.75 10.95
C ALA A 252 11.99 6.23 10.72
N VAL A 253 13.13 5.61 10.40
CA VAL A 253 13.23 4.16 10.20
C VAL A 253 12.91 3.41 11.49
N ALA A 254 13.45 3.83 12.65
CA ALA A 254 13.17 3.22 13.95
C ALA A 254 11.67 3.14 14.26
N ARG A 255 10.88 4.15 13.86
CA ARG A 255 9.40 4.09 14.01
C ARG A 255 8.74 3.03 13.14
N HIS A 256 9.28 2.76 11.95
CA HIS A 256 8.70 1.77 11.04
C HIS A 256 9.04 0.33 11.42
N VAL A 257 10.16 0.09 12.11
CA VAL A 257 10.57 -1.26 12.55
C VAL A 257 10.00 -1.66 13.92
N ASN A 258 9.30 -0.76 14.60
CA ASN A 258 8.74 -1.02 15.95
C ASN A 258 7.93 -2.33 16.05
N GLY A 259 7.18 -2.66 15.01
CA GLY A 259 6.33 -3.85 14.95
C GLY A 259 7.10 -5.16 14.77
N LEU A 260 8.38 -5.14 14.41
CA LEU A 260 9.18 -6.35 14.12
C LEU A 260 9.24 -7.32 15.30
N ALA A 261 9.28 -6.81 16.52
CA ALA A 261 9.30 -7.60 17.74
C ALA A 261 7.91 -7.87 18.35
N GLN A 262 6.83 -7.58 17.63
CA GLN A 262 5.47 -7.79 18.16
C GLN A 262 5.26 -9.24 18.54
N GLY A 263 4.65 -9.45 19.73
CA GLY A 263 4.35 -10.77 20.29
C GLY A 263 5.51 -11.44 21.02
N LEU A 264 6.72 -10.86 20.99
CA LEU A 264 7.86 -11.42 21.74
C LEU A 264 7.93 -10.90 23.19
N PRO A 265 8.30 -11.75 24.17
CA PRO A 265 8.79 -11.29 25.47
C PRO A 265 9.99 -10.34 25.24
N GLY A 266 9.96 -9.12 25.79
CA GLY A 266 11.01 -8.11 25.51
C GLY A 266 10.59 -7.02 24.50
N ALA A 267 9.49 -7.18 23.73
CA ALA A 267 9.01 -6.19 22.77
C ALA A 267 8.78 -4.77 23.37
N ARG A 268 8.51 -4.69 24.69
CA ARG A 268 8.40 -3.40 25.39
C ARG A 268 9.74 -2.69 25.44
N ARG A 269 10.82 -3.40 25.80
CA ARG A 269 12.18 -2.86 25.87
C ARG A 269 12.66 -2.43 24.49
N TRP A 270 12.44 -3.26 23.46
CA TRP A 270 12.68 -2.93 22.07
C TRP A 270 12.10 -1.55 21.68
N ARG A 271 10.80 -1.35 21.90
CA ARG A 271 10.14 -0.07 21.57
C ARG A 271 10.66 1.11 22.41
N GLN A 272 11.01 0.88 23.68
CA GLN A 272 11.58 1.92 24.55
C GLN A 272 12.91 2.42 23.98
N VAL A 273 13.83 1.53 23.64
CA VAL A 273 15.15 1.89 23.11
C VAL A 273 15.01 2.60 21.75
N LEU A 274 14.20 2.08 20.84
CA LEU A 274 13.98 2.71 19.53
C LEU A 274 13.35 4.11 19.60
N SER A 275 12.67 4.45 20.68
CA SER A 275 12.05 5.77 20.88
C SER A 275 12.83 6.70 21.79
N ASP A 276 13.92 6.23 22.42
CA ASP A 276 14.75 7.02 23.32
C ASP A 276 15.65 8.00 22.54
N PRO A 277 15.46 9.32 22.73
CA PRO A 277 16.28 10.33 22.05
C PRO A 277 17.78 10.21 22.35
N ALA A 278 18.16 9.78 23.58
CA ALA A 278 19.56 9.58 23.94
C ALA A 278 20.14 8.40 23.17
N ALA A 279 19.47 7.25 23.17
CA ALA A 279 19.91 6.08 22.42
C ALA A 279 20.02 6.37 20.91
N ILE A 280 19.05 7.08 20.32
CA ILE A 280 19.07 7.48 18.90
C ILE A 280 20.32 8.30 18.58
N LYS A 281 20.66 9.27 19.44
CA LYS A 281 21.83 10.13 19.26
C LYS A 281 23.14 9.38 19.45
N ASP A 282 23.22 8.54 20.48
CA ASP A 282 24.48 7.90 20.89
C ASP A 282 24.83 6.69 20.01
N ARG A 283 23.81 5.96 19.51
CA ARG A 283 23.99 4.75 18.70
C ARG A 283 23.92 5.01 17.19
N GLY A 284 23.37 6.13 16.78
CA GLY A 284 23.30 6.47 15.36
C GLY A 284 22.68 5.33 14.52
N ALA A 285 23.30 4.97 13.42
CA ALA A 285 22.87 3.90 12.53
C ALA A 285 22.81 2.52 13.20
N GLY A 286 23.61 2.26 14.24
CA GLY A 286 23.59 1.01 15.03
C GLY A 286 22.41 0.88 16.01
N LEU A 287 21.50 1.86 16.06
CA LEU A 287 20.37 1.88 17.01
C LEU A 287 19.50 0.62 16.96
N ILE A 288 19.21 0.10 15.77
CA ILE A 288 18.29 -1.02 15.58
C ILE A 288 18.89 -2.30 16.17
N GLN A 289 20.16 -2.56 15.87
CA GLN A 289 20.87 -3.70 16.45
C GLN A 289 21.00 -3.57 17.96
N TYR A 290 21.44 -2.42 18.46
CA TYR A 290 21.53 -2.16 19.90
C TYR A 290 20.19 -2.38 20.62
N ALA A 291 19.08 -1.92 20.03
CA ALA A 291 17.75 -2.13 20.60
C ALA A 291 17.38 -3.61 20.68
N TRP A 292 17.80 -4.42 19.70
CA TRP A 292 17.59 -5.86 19.70
C TRP A 292 18.39 -6.54 20.82
N GLU A 293 19.67 -6.25 20.94
CA GLU A 293 20.56 -6.79 21.98
C GLU A 293 20.06 -6.46 23.39
N GLU A 294 19.62 -5.21 23.62
CA GLU A 294 19.03 -4.76 24.89
C GLU A 294 17.70 -5.48 25.23
N ALA A 295 16.94 -5.89 24.25
CA ALA A 295 15.64 -6.51 24.44
C ALA A 295 15.69 -8.04 24.51
N PHE A 296 16.64 -8.67 23.80
CA PHE A 296 16.65 -10.12 23.57
C PHE A 296 18.00 -10.78 23.82
N GLY A 297 19.05 -10.00 24.10
CA GLY A 297 20.41 -10.49 24.25
C GLY A 297 21.18 -10.57 22.93
N GLU A 298 22.50 -10.81 23.04
CA GLU A 298 23.34 -11.12 21.88
C GLU A 298 22.90 -12.46 21.30
N GLY A 299 22.47 -12.48 20.05
CA GLY A 299 21.95 -13.66 19.33
C GLY A 299 23.05 -14.60 18.85
#